data_724e38e7916513fb6b727193c81c7bb2
#
_entry.id   724e38e7916513fb6b727193c81c7bb2
#
_cell.length_a   1.000
_cell.length_b   1.000
_cell.length_c   1.000
_cell.angle_alpha   90.00
_cell.angle_beta   90.00
_cell.angle_gamma   90.00
#
_symmetry.space_group_name_H-M   'P 1'
#
loop_
_entity.id
_entity.type
_entity.pdbx_description
1 polymer ?
#
loop_
_entity_poly.entity_id
_entity_poly.type
_entity_poly.pdbx_seq_one_letter_code
_entity_poly.pdbx_strand_id
1 'polypeptide(L)'
;MKDTFLRSCEHWSEASRDEMEHFYSLASVDYKYLATAFNWKDWLETHQAKAGQHNLKILDVACGSGKFPLALFKYAKMADAKILPVEYALLDPSPFSIAEAQKALQFPFQASSEFETTLQEFNCEQGFYDIVWATHALYAVPNDELKNALKRFIFGMGRSGFIAHASNKSHYLKFYEYYLNGFKDGFGEPYSSAEEIIQILKEMNIPHRVQEITYENSVSENEFLQVEGYLQRCIFDDTIDLETMLKNTSTGPYLNSCIKKKQWRFKQQVMLIFLSKA
;
A
#
# COMPACT_ATOMS: atom_id res chain seq x y z
N MET A 1 19.26 -8.20 -5.31
CA MET A 1 18.46 -7.90 -4.11
C MET A 1 18.00 -6.45 -4.02
N LYS A 2 18.87 -5.47 -4.13
CA LYS A 2 18.46 -4.04 -4.03
C LYS A 2 17.68 -3.48 -5.25
N ASP A 3 17.60 -4.21 -6.35
CA ASP A 3 17.08 -3.71 -7.63
C ASP A 3 15.57 -3.39 -7.58
N THR A 4 14.72 -4.28 -7.02
CA THR A 4 13.26 -4.07 -6.92
C THR A 4 12.92 -2.87 -6.04
N PHE A 5 13.61 -2.73 -4.90
CA PHE A 5 13.39 -1.61 -3.98
C PHE A 5 13.83 -0.27 -4.61
N LEU A 6 15.01 -0.23 -5.22
CA LEU A 6 15.51 0.99 -5.89
C LEU A 6 14.60 1.40 -7.05
N ARG A 7 14.19 0.45 -7.88
CA ARG A 7 13.23 0.71 -8.96
C ARG A 7 11.89 1.23 -8.42
N SER A 8 11.42 0.68 -7.31
CA SER A 8 10.22 1.19 -6.65
C SER A 8 10.38 2.67 -6.28
N CYS A 9 11.48 3.07 -5.66
CA CYS A 9 11.74 4.46 -5.29
C CYS A 9 11.82 5.38 -6.52
N GLU A 10 12.48 4.95 -7.58
CA GLU A 10 12.63 5.71 -8.84
C GLU A 10 11.27 5.96 -9.51
N HIS A 11 10.37 4.98 -9.50
CA HIS A 11 9.03 5.10 -10.08
C HIS A 11 8.09 6.01 -9.28
N TRP A 12 8.37 6.31 -8.02
CA TRP A 12 7.62 7.28 -7.22
C TRP A 12 8.32 8.64 -7.22
N SER A 13 8.49 9.23 -8.41
CA SER A 13 9.17 10.51 -8.61
C SER A 13 8.36 11.45 -9.49
N GLU A 14 8.70 12.75 -9.47
CA GLU A 14 8.07 13.76 -10.35
C GLU A 14 8.24 13.41 -11.83
N ALA A 15 9.37 12.82 -12.22
CA ALA A 15 9.65 12.44 -13.60
C ALA A 15 8.68 11.36 -14.13
N SER A 16 8.10 10.56 -13.23
CA SER A 16 7.16 9.47 -13.55
C SER A 16 5.70 9.81 -13.19
N ARG A 17 5.33 11.12 -13.17
CA ARG A 17 3.98 11.57 -12.77
C ARG A 17 2.89 11.01 -13.67
N ASP A 18 3.08 11.05 -14.99
CA ASP A 18 2.06 10.59 -15.95
C ASP A 18 1.78 9.09 -15.80
N GLU A 19 2.83 8.27 -15.63
CA GLU A 19 2.70 6.83 -15.39
C GLU A 19 2.01 6.56 -14.04
N MET A 20 2.29 7.37 -13.03
CA MET A 20 1.62 7.30 -11.75
C MET A 20 0.12 7.62 -11.86
N GLU A 21 -0.26 8.58 -12.68
CA GLU A 21 -1.67 8.90 -12.94
C GLU A 21 -2.38 7.75 -13.66
N HIS A 22 -1.75 7.15 -14.67
CA HIS A 22 -2.27 5.96 -15.35
C HIS A 22 -2.46 4.79 -14.37
N PHE A 23 -1.49 4.53 -13.50
CA PHE A 23 -1.62 3.51 -12.46
C PHE A 23 -2.82 3.79 -11.54
N TYR A 24 -2.92 5.00 -10.99
CA TYR A 24 -4.01 5.33 -10.07
C TYR A 24 -5.38 5.42 -10.74
N SER A 25 -5.46 5.51 -12.05
CA SER A 25 -6.74 5.43 -12.76
C SER A 25 -7.45 4.09 -12.50
N LEU A 26 -6.69 2.99 -12.32
CA LEU A 26 -7.21 1.69 -11.89
C LEU A 26 -7.02 1.44 -10.40
N ALA A 27 -5.83 1.71 -9.86
CA ALA A 27 -5.47 1.37 -8.48
C ALA A 27 -6.17 2.22 -7.41
N SER A 28 -6.76 3.38 -7.75
CA SER A 28 -7.58 4.15 -6.80
C SER A 28 -8.78 3.38 -6.25
N VAL A 29 -9.22 2.35 -6.95
CA VAL A 29 -10.28 1.42 -6.52
C VAL A 29 -9.85 0.66 -5.26
N ASP A 30 -8.58 0.35 -5.10
CA ASP A 30 -8.02 -0.35 -3.93
C ASP A 30 -8.33 0.43 -2.65
N TYR A 31 -8.01 1.71 -2.64
CA TYR A 31 -8.23 2.58 -1.48
C TYR A 31 -9.70 2.82 -1.18
N LYS A 32 -10.56 2.85 -2.21
CA LYS A 32 -12.03 2.87 -2.01
C LYS A 32 -12.48 1.63 -1.26
N TYR A 33 -12.04 0.44 -1.66
CA TYR A 33 -12.40 -0.80 -0.97
C TYR A 33 -11.84 -0.86 0.44
N LEU A 34 -10.60 -0.40 0.68
CA LEU A 34 -10.05 -0.27 2.02
C LEU A 34 -10.90 0.66 2.89
N ALA A 35 -11.26 1.83 2.38
CA ALA A 35 -12.04 2.82 3.12
C ALA A 35 -13.48 2.37 3.44
N THR A 36 -14.06 1.49 2.62
CA THR A 36 -15.44 1.00 2.81
C THR A 36 -15.53 -0.34 3.51
N ALA A 37 -14.43 -1.07 3.64
CA ALA A 37 -14.42 -2.42 4.22
C ALA A 37 -14.52 -2.45 5.74
N PHE A 38 -14.30 -1.32 6.40
CA PHE A 38 -14.24 -1.24 7.86
C PHE A 38 -14.84 0.08 8.35
N ASN A 39 -15.32 0.11 9.59
CA ASN A 39 -15.85 1.35 10.21
C ASN A 39 -14.71 2.19 10.78
N TRP A 40 -13.98 2.87 9.91
CA TRP A 40 -12.81 3.69 10.25
C TRP A 40 -13.15 4.85 11.18
N LYS A 41 -14.32 5.46 10.97
CA LYS A 41 -14.79 6.56 11.79
C LYS A 41 -14.90 6.15 13.25
N ASP A 42 -15.66 5.09 13.56
CA ASP A 42 -15.86 4.62 14.94
C ASP A 42 -14.52 4.10 15.54
N TRP A 43 -13.66 3.53 14.71
CA TRP A 43 -12.34 3.06 15.15
C TRP A 43 -11.46 4.23 15.59
N LEU A 44 -11.38 5.30 14.81
CA LEU A 44 -10.62 6.51 15.17
C LEU A 44 -11.27 7.25 16.36
N GLU A 45 -12.60 7.36 16.42
CA GLU A 45 -13.30 7.93 17.58
C GLU A 45 -13.00 7.13 18.86
N THR A 46 -12.92 5.79 18.77
CA THR A 46 -12.53 4.95 19.90
C THR A 46 -11.10 5.22 20.37
N HIS A 47 -10.18 5.43 19.43
CA HIS A 47 -8.80 5.80 19.76
C HIS A 47 -8.70 7.22 20.34
N GLN A 48 -9.47 8.17 19.81
CA GLN A 48 -9.55 9.53 20.36
C GLN A 48 -10.10 9.54 21.79
N ALA A 49 -11.12 8.75 22.07
CA ALA A 49 -11.66 8.64 23.42
C ALA A 49 -10.62 8.14 24.44
N LYS A 50 -9.73 7.23 24.02
CA LYS A 50 -8.61 6.74 24.82
C LYS A 50 -7.46 7.76 24.96
N ALA A 51 -7.27 8.62 23.95
CA ALA A 51 -6.29 9.70 23.98
C ALA A 51 -6.76 10.90 24.84
N GLY A 52 -8.08 11.01 25.08
CA GLY A 52 -8.67 12.11 25.85
C GLY A 52 -8.57 13.43 25.10
N GLN A 53 -7.94 14.42 25.72
CA GLN A 53 -7.78 15.78 25.18
C GLN A 53 -6.54 15.96 24.27
N HIS A 54 -5.77 14.90 24.03
CA HIS A 54 -4.61 14.97 23.15
C HIS A 54 -5.00 14.61 21.72
N ASN A 55 -4.40 15.27 20.74
CA ASN A 55 -4.53 14.93 19.35
C ASN A 55 -3.95 13.51 19.13
N LEU A 56 -4.65 12.70 18.31
CA LEU A 56 -4.10 11.43 17.87
C LEU A 56 -2.86 11.67 17.00
N LYS A 57 -1.81 10.90 17.25
CA LYS A 57 -0.61 10.86 16.42
C LYS A 57 -0.63 9.63 15.54
N ILE A 58 -0.66 9.82 14.25
CA ILE A 58 -0.65 8.73 13.27
C ILE A 58 0.61 8.81 12.41
N LEU A 59 1.31 7.69 12.25
CA LEU A 59 2.39 7.53 11.28
C LEU A 59 1.88 6.76 10.07
N ASP A 60 1.96 7.36 8.90
CA ASP A 60 1.66 6.72 7.61
C ASP A 60 2.98 6.25 6.96
N VAL A 61 3.18 4.94 6.96
CA VAL A 61 4.39 4.29 6.45
C VAL A 61 4.29 4.05 4.96
N ALA A 62 5.26 4.54 4.20
CA ALA A 62 5.26 4.64 2.75
C ALA A 62 3.95 5.27 2.28
N CYS A 63 3.75 6.53 2.70
CA CYS A 63 2.49 7.27 2.55
C CYS A 63 2.11 7.50 1.08
N GLY A 64 3.05 7.32 0.15
CA GLY A 64 2.83 7.57 -1.27
C GLY A 64 2.23 8.96 -1.48
N SER A 65 1.24 9.07 -2.36
CA SER A 65 0.54 10.34 -2.65
C SER A 65 -0.73 10.54 -1.81
N GLY A 66 -0.80 9.98 -0.60
CA GLY A 66 -1.91 10.21 0.34
C GLY A 66 -3.27 9.63 -0.10
N LYS A 67 -3.27 8.57 -0.89
CA LYS A 67 -4.52 7.98 -1.43
C LYS A 67 -5.42 7.40 -0.34
N PHE A 68 -4.85 6.81 0.72
CA PHE A 68 -5.65 6.22 1.78
C PHE A 68 -6.37 7.27 2.64
N PRO A 69 -5.72 8.28 3.23
CA PRO A 69 -6.43 9.34 3.96
C PRO A 69 -7.46 10.07 3.09
N LEU A 70 -7.17 10.30 1.80
CA LEU A 70 -8.13 10.88 0.86
C LEU A 70 -9.35 9.96 0.65
N ALA A 71 -9.15 8.64 0.56
CA ALA A 71 -10.24 7.68 0.43
C ALA A 71 -11.08 7.60 1.71
N LEU A 72 -10.46 7.66 2.88
CA LEU A 72 -11.18 7.75 4.16
C LEU A 72 -12.07 9.00 4.21
N PHE A 73 -11.56 10.15 3.79
CA PHE A 73 -12.37 11.37 3.68
C PHE A 73 -13.57 11.19 2.75
N LYS A 74 -13.34 10.61 1.55
CA LYS A 74 -14.39 10.46 0.52
C LYS A 74 -15.42 9.39 0.85
N TYR A 75 -15.03 8.26 1.46
CA TYR A 75 -15.87 7.07 1.53
C TYR A 75 -16.18 6.60 2.96
N ALA A 76 -15.40 7.01 3.98
CA ALA A 76 -15.57 6.58 5.36
C ALA A 76 -16.23 7.64 6.27
N LYS A 77 -16.81 8.71 5.69
CA LYS A 77 -17.49 9.79 6.41
C LYS A 77 -16.60 10.47 7.46
N MET A 78 -15.32 10.61 7.17
CA MET A 78 -14.36 11.19 8.12
C MET A 78 -14.64 12.64 8.47
N ALA A 79 -15.30 13.41 7.57
CA ALA A 79 -15.73 14.77 7.87
C ALA A 79 -16.71 14.86 9.04
N ASP A 80 -17.45 13.77 9.33
CA ASP A 80 -18.42 13.68 10.44
C ASP A 80 -17.81 13.09 11.71
N ALA A 81 -16.51 12.77 11.72
CA ALA A 81 -15.86 12.15 12.86
C ALA A 81 -15.71 13.13 14.03
N LYS A 82 -16.10 12.67 15.22
CA LYS A 82 -15.99 13.44 16.47
C LYS A 82 -14.62 13.22 17.11
N ILE A 83 -13.57 13.68 16.41
CA ILE A 83 -12.18 13.60 16.86
C ILE A 83 -11.51 14.97 16.75
N LEU A 84 -10.46 15.16 17.51
CA LEU A 84 -9.58 16.31 17.37
C LEU A 84 -8.79 16.23 16.06
N PRO A 85 -8.19 17.32 15.60
CA PRO A 85 -7.25 17.26 14.49
C PRO A 85 -6.17 16.19 14.75
N VAL A 86 -5.94 15.33 13.76
CA VAL A 86 -4.96 14.24 13.84
C VAL A 86 -3.60 14.76 13.41
N GLU A 87 -2.60 14.64 14.26
CA GLU A 87 -1.19 14.86 13.90
C GLU A 87 -0.73 13.71 13.00
N TYR A 88 -0.68 13.99 11.70
CA TYR A 88 -0.43 12.99 10.67
C TYR A 88 1.01 13.08 10.17
N ALA A 89 1.84 12.13 10.57
CA ALA A 89 3.24 12.04 10.15
C ALA A 89 3.35 11.22 8.86
N LEU A 90 4.10 11.75 7.90
CA LEU A 90 4.32 11.17 6.58
C LEU A 90 5.72 10.56 6.52
N LEU A 91 5.82 9.27 6.22
CA LEU A 91 7.08 8.58 6.01
C LEU A 91 7.09 7.94 4.63
N ASP A 92 8.01 8.37 3.79
CA ASP A 92 8.22 7.82 2.44
C ASP A 92 9.67 8.16 1.99
N PRO A 93 10.39 7.28 1.29
CA PRO A 93 11.71 7.62 0.75
C PRO A 93 11.66 8.64 -0.39
N SER A 94 10.47 8.90 -0.96
CA SER A 94 10.26 9.87 -2.05
C SER A 94 9.76 11.22 -1.52
N PRO A 95 10.53 12.31 -1.60
CA PRO A 95 10.07 13.64 -1.25
C PRO A 95 8.89 14.10 -2.12
N PHE A 96 8.82 13.64 -3.38
CA PHE A 96 7.68 13.86 -4.26
C PHE A 96 6.39 13.24 -3.68
N SER A 97 6.45 11.99 -3.22
CA SER A 97 5.31 11.31 -2.59
C SER A 97 4.83 12.06 -1.36
N ILE A 98 5.74 12.49 -0.48
CA ILE A 98 5.42 13.28 0.71
C ILE A 98 4.70 14.58 0.34
N ALA A 99 5.22 15.33 -0.63
CA ALA A 99 4.60 16.57 -1.08
C ALA A 99 3.19 16.38 -1.67
N GLU A 100 2.97 15.28 -2.41
CA GLU A 100 1.64 14.95 -2.93
C GLU A 100 0.70 14.49 -1.82
N ALA A 101 1.21 13.72 -0.84
CA ALA A 101 0.42 13.31 0.33
C ALA A 101 -0.06 14.51 1.14
N GLN A 102 0.82 15.49 1.41
CA GLN A 102 0.43 16.72 2.10
C GLN A 102 -0.75 17.44 1.43
N LYS A 103 -0.68 17.58 0.10
CA LYS A 103 -1.75 18.22 -0.68
C LYS A 103 -3.07 17.44 -0.62
N ALA A 104 -3.00 16.12 -0.46
CA ALA A 104 -4.17 15.25 -0.43
C ALA A 104 -4.87 15.20 0.94
N LEU A 105 -4.19 15.60 2.02
CA LEU A 105 -4.76 15.53 3.37
C LEU A 105 -5.98 16.46 3.51
N GLN A 106 -7.01 15.94 4.14
CA GLN A 106 -8.22 16.65 4.49
C GLN A 106 -8.52 16.44 5.98
N PHE A 107 -9.25 17.37 6.59
CA PHE A 107 -9.70 17.17 7.98
C PHE A 107 -10.32 15.79 8.17
N PRO A 108 -9.97 15.05 9.24
CA PRO A 108 -9.22 15.48 10.43
C PRO A 108 -7.69 15.37 10.33
N PHE A 109 -7.15 14.87 9.24
CA PHE A 109 -5.72 14.64 9.09
C PHE A 109 -4.97 15.92 8.75
N GLN A 110 -3.98 16.27 9.56
CA GLN A 110 -3.12 17.44 9.38
C GLN A 110 -1.65 17.02 9.40
N ALA A 111 -0.90 17.35 8.35
CA ALA A 111 0.52 17.04 8.30
C ALA A 111 1.25 17.64 9.52
N SER A 112 2.03 16.82 10.21
CA SER A 112 2.75 17.19 11.42
C SER A 112 4.26 17.05 11.30
N SER A 113 4.71 15.96 10.70
CA SER A 113 6.12 15.63 10.50
C SER A 113 6.31 14.88 9.19
N GLU A 114 7.49 15.05 8.58
CA GLU A 114 7.87 14.45 7.31
C GLU A 114 9.20 13.74 7.48
N PHE A 115 9.26 12.51 6.98
CA PHE A 115 10.45 11.67 7.08
C PHE A 115 10.77 11.09 5.70
N GLU A 116 11.75 11.70 5.02
CA GLU A 116 12.30 11.22 3.76
C GLU A 116 13.26 10.05 4.01
N THR A 117 12.71 8.91 4.40
CA THR A 117 13.50 7.73 4.75
C THR A 117 12.70 6.44 4.55
N THR A 118 13.38 5.31 4.60
CA THR A 118 12.74 4.00 4.58
C THR A 118 12.26 3.61 5.98
N LEU A 119 11.30 2.68 6.08
CA LEU A 119 10.86 2.14 7.36
C LEU A 119 12.01 1.47 8.13
N GLN A 120 12.93 0.81 7.41
CA GLN A 120 14.08 0.11 8.01
C GLN A 120 15.06 1.05 8.71
N GLU A 121 15.20 2.28 8.19
CA GLU A 121 16.10 3.31 8.71
C GLU A 121 15.40 4.30 9.65
N PHE A 122 14.06 4.29 9.65
CA PHE A 122 13.27 5.19 10.47
C PHE A 122 13.52 5.01 11.97
N ASN A 123 13.73 6.12 12.67
CA ASN A 123 13.92 6.16 14.12
C ASN A 123 12.90 7.11 14.77
N CYS A 124 12.30 6.65 15.84
CA CYS A 124 11.43 7.43 16.72
C CYS A 124 11.55 6.91 18.15
N GLU A 125 10.91 7.58 19.09
CA GLU A 125 10.75 7.06 20.45
C GLU A 125 9.77 5.87 20.44
N GLN A 126 9.97 4.93 21.37
CA GLN A 126 9.09 3.77 21.50
C GLN A 126 7.65 4.17 21.81
N GLY A 127 6.73 3.76 20.94
CA GLY A 127 5.30 4.02 21.12
C GLY A 127 4.91 5.48 20.94
N PHE A 128 5.69 6.25 20.20
CA PHE A 128 5.45 7.67 19.99
C PHE A 128 4.14 7.96 19.24
N TYR A 129 3.75 7.09 18.29
CA TYR A 129 2.52 7.24 17.53
C TYR A 129 1.41 6.40 18.15
N ASP A 130 0.23 6.98 18.39
CA ASP A 130 -0.95 6.23 18.85
C ASP A 130 -1.29 5.12 17.87
N ILE A 131 -1.18 5.42 16.57
CA ILE A 131 -1.47 4.51 15.47
C ILE A 131 -0.31 4.56 14.46
N VAL A 132 0.12 3.39 13.98
CA VAL A 132 1.00 3.26 12.81
C VAL A 132 0.26 2.46 11.77
N TRP A 133 0.21 2.92 10.53
CA TRP A 133 -0.37 2.14 9.45
C TRP A 133 0.49 2.11 8.19
N ALA A 134 0.26 1.09 7.36
CA ALA A 134 0.91 0.89 6.09
C ALA A 134 -0.10 0.30 5.09
N THR A 135 -0.37 1.00 4.01
CA THR A 135 -1.38 0.56 3.03
C THR A 135 -0.74 0.34 1.67
N HIS A 136 -0.70 -0.92 1.22
CA HIS A 136 -0.04 -1.32 -0.02
C HIS A 136 1.44 -0.89 -0.10
N ALA A 137 2.15 -0.91 1.02
CA ALA A 137 3.42 -0.24 1.21
C ALA A 137 4.65 -1.18 1.25
N LEU A 138 4.49 -2.44 1.66
CA LEU A 138 5.62 -3.29 2.04
C LEU A 138 6.08 -4.26 0.95
N TYR A 139 5.56 -4.18 -0.28
CA TYR A 139 5.85 -5.14 -1.34
C TYR A 139 7.32 -5.25 -1.71
N ALA A 140 7.98 -4.11 -1.85
CA ALA A 140 9.36 -4.02 -2.29
C ALA A 140 10.39 -4.10 -1.14
N VAL A 141 9.94 -4.25 0.10
CA VAL A 141 10.85 -4.50 1.23
C VAL A 141 11.50 -5.87 1.03
N PRO A 142 12.84 -5.97 0.99
CA PRO A 142 13.52 -7.25 0.85
C PRO A 142 13.09 -8.25 1.91
N ASN A 143 12.93 -9.53 1.53
CA ASN A 143 12.39 -10.55 2.42
C ASN A 143 13.25 -10.75 3.68
N ASP A 144 14.57 -10.63 3.56
CA ASP A 144 15.51 -10.69 4.69
C ASP A 144 15.41 -9.47 5.62
N GLU A 145 14.90 -8.34 5.12
CA GLU A 145 14.69 -7.10 5.89
C GLU A 145 13.25 -6.96 6.43
N LEU A 146 12.28 -7.70 5.91
CA LEU A 146 10.86 -7.55 6.24
C LEU A 146 10.60 -7.67 7.76
N LYS A 147 11.24 -8.63 8.42
CA LYS A 147 11.12 -8.81 9.88
C LYS A 147 11.66 -7.59 10.65
N ASN A 148 12.74 -6.99 10.18
CA ASN A 148 13.30 -5.78 10.80
C ASN A 148 12.41 -4.56 10.55
N ALA A 149 11.88 -4.40 9.35
CA ALA A 149 10.91 -3.36 9.02
C ALA A 149 9.67 -3.45 9.93
N LEU A 150 9.11 -4.65 10.11
CA LEU A 150 7.97 -4.86 11.01
C LEU A 150 8.32 -4.57 12.49
N LYS A 151 9.54 -4.86 12.94
CA LYS A 151 10.00 -4.44 14.29
C LYS A 151 9.99 -2.92 14.44
N ARG A 152 10.44 -2.18 13.43
CA ARG A 152 10.41 -0.70 13.44
C ARG A 152 8.99 -0.17 13.46
N PHE A 153 8.10 -0.75 12.64
CA PHE A 153 6.67 -0.44 12.64
C PHE A 153 6.06 -0.60 14.05
N ILE A 154 6.29 -1.76 14.69
CA ILE A 154 5.77 -2.07 16.02
C ILE A 154 6.42 -1.21 17.09
N PHE A 155 7.71 -0.87 16.96
CA PHE A 155 8.41 -0.02 17.91
C PHE A 155 7.81 1.38 17.98
N GLY A 156 7.47 1.97 16.83
CA GLY A 156 6.80 3.28 16.77
C GLY A 156 5.34 3.26 17.26
N MET A 157 4.69 2.08 17.25
CA MET A 157 3.28 1.90 17.58
C MET A 157 3.05 1.99 19.11
N GLY A 158 2.24 2.95 19.53
CA GLY A 158 1.85 3.16 20.93
C GLY A 158 0.64 2.34 21.37
N ARG A 159 -0.36 2.23 20.50
CA ARG A 159 -1.64 1.57 20.81
C ARG A 159 -2.06 0.56 19.77
N SER A 160 -2.15 0.96 18.51
CA SER A 160 -2.66 0.12 17.42
C SER A 160 -1.84 0.29 16.16
N GLY A 161 -1.83 -0.78 15.35
CA GLY A 161 -1.30 -0.75 14.00
C GLY A 161 -2.32 -1.25 13.00
N PHE A 162 -2.15 -0.85 11.75
CA PHE A 162 -2.94 -1.33 10.64
C PHE A 162 -2.05 -1.55 9.42
N ILE A 163 -2.14 -2.73 8.82
CA ILE A 163 -1.46 -3.05 7.57
C ILE A 163 -2.50 -3.58 6.59
N ALA A 164 -2.61 -2.95 5.42
CA ALA A 164 -3.35 -3.49 4.28
C ALA A 164 -2.35 -4.01 3.26
N HIS A 165 -2.38 -5.30 2.98
CA HIS A 165 -1.41 -5.93 2.10
C HIS A 165 -2.04 -7.04 1.26
N ALA A 166 -1.58 -7.19 0.02
CA ALA A 166 -2.09 -8.20 -0.89
C ALA A 166 -1.66 -9.61 -0.46
N SER A 167 -2.60 -10.55 -0.59
CA SER A 167 -2.31 -11.96 -0.42
C SER A 167 -1.58 -12.53 -1.65
N ASN A 168 -0.96 -13.70 -1.50
CA ASN A 168 -0.33 -14.44 -2.60
C ASN A 168 -1.30 -14.82 -3.75
N LYS A 169 -2.62 -14.67 -3.55
CA LYS A 169 -3.65 -14.89 -4.56
C LYS A 169 -4.02 -13.63 -5.35
N SER A 170 -3.51 -12.49 -4.95
CA SER A 170 -3.78 -11.19 -5.55
C SER A 170 -3.10 -11.04 -6.91
N HIS A 171 -3.71 -10.24 -7.79
CA HIS A 171 -3.12 -9.92 -9.09
C HIS A 171 -1.69 -9.36 -8.96
N TYR A 172 -1.47 -8.42 -8.04
CA TYR A 172 -0.16 -7.78 -7.86
C TYR A 172 0.97 -8.79 -7.69
N LEU A 173 0.83 -9.74 -6.77
CA LEU A 173 1.87 -10.74 -6.51
C LEU A 173 2.02 -11.73 -7.65
N LYS A 174 0.89 -12.26 -8.15
CA LYS A 174 0.91 -13.20 -9.26
C LYS A 174 1.52 -12.62 -10.53
N PHE A 175 1.14 -11.40 -10.89
CA PHE A 175 1.64 -10.78 -12.10
C PHE A 175 3.15 -10.51 -12.00
N TYR A 176 3.62 -10.07 -10.81
CA TYR A 176 5.05 -9.87 -10.59
C TYR A 176 5.85 -11.19 -10.68
N GLU A 177 5.32 -12.29 -10.15
CA GLU A 177 5.93 -13.61 -10.31
C GLU A 177 6.01 -14.05 -11.77
N TYR A 178 4.92 -13.88 -12.56
CA TYR A 178 4.94 -14.14 -14.00
C TYR A 178 5.93 -13.24 -14.74
N TYR A 179 6.07 -12.00 -14.33
CA TYR A 179 7.07 -11.09 -14.89
C TYR A 179 8.50 -11.57 -14.61
N LEU A 180 8.83 -11.93 -13.39
CA LEU A 180 10.15 -12.47 -13.05
C LEU A 180 10.48 -13.69 -13.91
N ASN A 181 9.53 -14.60 -14.06
CA ASN A 181 9.72 -15.80 -14.87
C ASN A 181 9.85 -15.50 -16.38
N GLY A 182 9.12 -14.52 -16.89
CA GLY A 182 9.06 -14.22 -18.33
C GLY A 182 10.12 -13.25 -18.82
N PHE A 183 10.61 -12.36 -17.98
CA PHE A 183 11.49 -11.26 -18.37
C PHE A 183 12.81 -11.19 -17.58
N LYS A 184 12.93 -11.97 -16.51
CA LYS A 184 14.11 -11.98 -15.65
C LYS A 184 14.66 -13.40 -15.46
N ASP A 185 14.26 -14.38 -16.30
CA ASP A 185 14.66 -15.78 -16.22
C ASP A 185 14.46 -16.40 -14.82
N GLY A 186 13.44 -15.95 -14.10
CA GLY A 186 13.17 -16.33 -12.72
C GLY A 186 14.10 -15.68 -11.68
N PHE A 187 15.02 -14.82 -12.11
CA PHE A 187 15.87 -14.07 -11.19
C PHE A 187 15.15 -12.83 -10.65
N GLY A 188 15.34 -12.59 -9.38
CA GLY A 188 14.78 -11.45 -8.66
C GLY A 188 14.08 -11.88 -7.39
N GLU A 189 13.76 -10.92 -6.55
CA GLU A 189 13.08 -11.17 -5.30
C GLU A 189 11.58 -10.93 -5.50
N PRO A 190 10.72 -11.93 -5.25
CA PRO A 190 9.27 -11.76 -5.35
C PRO A 190 8.79 -10.74 -4.32
N TYR A 191 7.64 -10.13 -4.58
CA TYR A 191 6.99 -9.27 -3.59
C TYR A 191 6.62 -10.08 -2.35
N SER A 192 6.81 -9.46 -1.17
CA SER A 192 6.30 -10.02 0.08
C SER A 192 4.77 -10.09 0.05
N SER A 193 4.22 -11.13 0.69
CA SER A 193 2.79 -11.37 0.79
C SER A 193 2.24 -11.02 2.17
N ALA A 194 0.92 -10.84 2.27
CA ALA A 194 0.25 -10.67 3.56
C ALA A 194 0.43 -11.90 4.46
N GLU A 195 0.52 -13.10 3.86
CA GLU A 195 0.73 -14.35 4.58
C GLU A 195 2.10 -14.37 5.28
N GLU A 196 3.15 -13.86 4.63
CA GLU A 196 4.49 -13.73 5.22
C GLU A 196 4.50 -12.72 6.36
N ILE A 197 3.85 -11.56 6.18
CA ILE A 197 3.69 -10.57 7.26
C ILE A 197 3.00 -11.20 8.46
N ILE A 198 1.89 -11.90 8.26
CA ILE A 198 1.13 -12.58 9.33
C ILE A 198 1.99 -13.64 10.02
N GLN A 199 2.79 -14.39 9.27
CA GLN A 199 3.69 -15.39 9.84
C GLN A 199 4.75 -14.73 10.74
N ILE A 200 5.36 -13.65 10.28
CA ILE A 200 6.36 -12.91 11.09
C ILE A 200 5.71 -12.32 12.35
N LEU A 201 4.51 -11.78 12.28
CA LEU A 201 3.77 -11.27 13.44
C LEU A 201 3.49 -12.37 14.47
N LYS A 202 3.13 -13.59 14.02
CA LYS A 202 2.95 -14.75 14.89
C LYS A 202 4.25 -15.15 15.59
N GLU A 203 5.35 -15.22 14.84
CA GLU A 203 6.68 -15.53 15.39
C GLU A 203 7.14 -14.52 16.44
N MET A 204 6.76 -13.26 16.26
CA MET A 204 7.05 -12.17 17.19
C MET A 204 6.05 -12.10 18.37
N ASN A 205 5.05 -12.98 18.41
CA ASN A 205 3.94 -12.98 19.38
C ASN A 205 3.18 -11.64 19.44
N ILE A 206 2.99 -10.98 18.29
CA ILE A 206 2.24 -9.73 18.20
C ILE A 206 0.75 -10.03 18.05
N PRO A 207 -0.10 -9.57 18.99
CA PRO A 207 -1.55 -9.75 18.87
C PRO A 207 -2.07 -9.04 17.63
N HIS A 208 -2.79 -9.78 16.78
CA HIS A 208 -3.37 -9.22 15.56
C HIS A 208 -4.68 -9.90 15.19
N ARG A 209 -5.51 -9.16 14.47
CA ARG A 209 -6.76 -9.64 13.84
C ARG A 209 -6.66 -9.43 12.34
N VAL A 210 -7.12 -10.39 11.55
CA VAL A 210 -7.11 -10.33 10.10
C VAL A 210 -8.54 -10.32 9.57
N GLN A 211 -8.80 -9.44 8.60
CA GLN A 211 -10.02 -9.44 7.80
C GLN A 211 -9.61 -9.50 6.31
N GLU A 212 -10.20 -10.42 5.56
CA GLU A 212 -9.96 -10.51 4.12
C GLU A 212 -11.00 -9.70 3.35
N ILE A 213 -10.55 -9.00 2.30
CA ILE A 213 -11.41 -8.40 1.29
C ILE A 213 -11.01 -8.85 -0.10
N THR A 214 -11.98 -8.95 -0.99
CA THR A 214 -11.75 -9.29 -2.40
C THR A 214 -12.50 -8.31 -3.29
N TYR A 215 -11.81 -7.81 -4.32
CA TYR A 215 -12.40 -6.90 -5.32
C TYR A 215 -11.69 -7.06 -6.68
N GLU A 216 -12.16 -6.34 -7.68
CA GLU A 216 -11.54 -6.32 -9.00
C GLU A 216 -11.28 -4.88 -9.44
N ASN A 217 -10.08 -4.61 -9.93
CA ASN A 217 -9.78 -3.42 -10.72
C ASN A 217 -10.17 -3.76 -12.16
N SER A 218 -11.08 -3.01 -12.74
CA SER A 218 -11.60 -3.34 -14.08
C SER A 218 -11.69 -2.12 -14.98
N VAL A 219 -11.41 -2.34 -16.25
CA VAL A 219 -11.45 -1.33 -17.31
C VAL A 219 -11.81 -1.99 -18.64
N SER A 220 -12.32 -1.21 -19.60
CA SER A 220 -12.61 -1.72 -20.95
C SER A 220 -11.37 -2.33 -21.60
N GLU A 221 -11.56 -3.39 -22.39
CA GLU A 221 -10.47 -4.03 -23.14
C GLU A 221 -9.76 -3.07 -24.12
N ASN A 222 -10.44 -2.00 -24.53
CA ASN A 222 -9.90 -1.01 -25.48
C ASN A 222 -9.03 0.08 -24.82
N GLU A 223 -8.94 0.12 -23.51
CA GLU A 223 -8.16 1.12 -22.76
C GLU A 223 -6.69 0.69 -22.61
N PHE A 224 -6.02 0.45 -23.75
CA PHE A 224 -4.68 -0.15 -23.79
C PHE A 224 -3.64 0.64 -23.02
N LEU A 225 -3.59 1.96 -23.19
CA LEU A 225 -2.60 2.80 -22.49
C LEU A 225 -2.77 2.78 -20.96
N GLN A 226 -4.03 2.76 -20.51
CA GLN A 226 -4.35 2.70 -19.10
C GLN A 226 -3.94 1.36 -18.48
N VAL A 227 -4.18 0.25 -19.21
CA VAL A 227 -3.78 -1.10 -18.81
C VAL A 227 -2.27 -1.23 -18.80
N GLU A 228 -1.59 -0.74 -19.84
CA GLU A 228 -0.13 -0.77 -19.94
C GLU A 228 0.52 -0.06 -18.76
N GLY A 229 0.18 1.21 -18.52
CA GLY A 229 0.75 1.96 -17.41
C GLY A 229 0.42 1.34 -16.03
N TYR A 230 -0.76 0.74 -15.88
CA TYR A 230 -1.08 -0.01 -14.66
C TYR A 230 -0.18 -1.23 -14.47
N LEU A 231 0.01 -2.05 -15.52
CA LEU A 231 0.84 -3.25 -15.46
C LEU A 231 2.32 -2.92 -15.30
N GLN A 232 2.83 -1.92 -16.00
CA GLN A 232 4.21 -1.44 -15.86
C GLN A 232 4.51 -1.02 -14.43
N ARG A 233 3.59 -0.31 -13.79
CA ARG A 233 3.75 0.08 -12.38
C ARG A 233 3.70 -1.13 -11.43
N CYS A 234 2.88 -2.14 -11.72
CA CYS A 234 2.86 -3.36 -10.92
C CYS A 234 4.20 -4.10 -10.91
N ILE A 235 5.05 -3.89 -11.91
CA ILE A 235 6.35 -4.56 -12.06
C ILE A 235 7.55 -3.61 -11.91
N PHE A 236 7.32 -2.29 -11.75
CA PHE A 236 8.34 -1.25 -11.76
C PHE A 236 9.28 -1.35 -12.98
N ASP A 237 8.70 -1.53 -14.16
CA ASP A 237 9.43 -1.64 -15.43
C ASP A 237 8.57 -1.08 -16.58
N ASP A 238 8.81 0.17 -16.96
CA ASP A 238 8.12 0.91 -18.01
C ASP A 238 8.73 0.67 -19.41
N THR A 239 9.78 -0.12 -19.49
CA THR A 239 10.44 -0.47 -20.76
C THR A 239 9.71 -1.58 -21.54
N ILE A 240 8.74 -2.26 -20.91
CA ILE A 240 8.01 -3.38 -21.49
C ILE A 240 6.58 -2.94 -21.79
N ASP A 241 6.24 -2.89 -23.07
CA ASP A 241 4.88 -2.57 -23.54
C ASP A 241 3.88 -3.73 -23.34
N LEU A 242 2.60 -3.41 -23.40
CA LEU A 242 1.51 -4.38 -23.22
C LEU A 242 1.55 -5.50 -24.28
N GLU A 243 1.90 -5.17 -25.53
CA GLU A 243 1.98 -6.15 -26.63
C GLU A 243 3.07 -7.19 -26.32
N THR A 244 4.23 -6.75 -25.84
CA THR A 244 5.33 -7.62 -25.41
C THR A 244 4.92 -8.48 -24.21
N MET A 245 4.22 -7.92 -23.22
CA MET A 245 3.68 -8.70 -22.08
C MET A 245 2.69 -9.78 -22.54
N LEU A 246 1.82 -9.48 -23.52
CA LEU A 246 0.83 -10.42 -24.04
C LEU A 246 1.45 -11.52 -24.90
N LYS A 247 2.55 -11.26 -25.60
CA LYS A 247 3.28 -12.25 -26.43
C LYS A 247 4.18 -13.16 -25.60
N ASN A 248 4.58 -12.74 -24.41
CA ASN A 248 5.47 -13.51 -23.56
C ASN A 248 4.81 -14.79 -23.06
N THR A 249 5.56 -15.90 -23.05
CA THR A 249 5.06 -17.23 -22.69
C THR A 249 4.65 -17.39 -21.23
N SER A 250 5.15 -16.55 -20.36
CA SER A 250 4.82 -16.54 -18.92
C SER A 250 3.65 -15.59 -18.61
N THR A 251 3.78 -14.31 -18.98
CA THR A 251 2.76 -13.28 -18.66
C THR A 251 1.54 -13.34 -19.56
N GLY A 252 1.69 -13.69 -20.85
CA GLY A 252 0.61 -13.65 -21.83
C GLY A 252 -0.59 -14.54 -21.47
N PRO A 253 -0.43 -15.82 -21.14
CA PRO A 253 -1.55 -16.69 -20.75
C PRO A 253 -2.28 -16.15 -19.50
N TYR A 254 -1.55 -15.62 -18.52
CA TYR A 254 -2.13 -15.03 -17.33
C TYR A 254 -2.95 -13.78 -17.67
N LEU A 255 -2.37 -12.84 -18.42
CA LEU A 255 -3.04 -11.59 -18.80
C LEU A 255 -4.28 -11.86 -19.66
N ASN A 256 -4.21 -12.79 -20.63
CA ASN A 256 -5.37 -13.20 -21.41
C ASN A 256 -6.48 -13.78 -20.52
N SER A 257 -6.16 -14.47 -19.44
CA SER A 257 -7.14 -14.97 -18.46
C SER A 257 -7.85 -13.86 -17.68
N CYS A 258 -7.23 -12.66 -17.61
CA CYS A 258 -7.81 -11.48 -17.00
C CYS A 258 -8.83 -10.76 -17.90
N ILE A 259 -8.89 -11.07 -19.19
CA ILE A 259 -9.86 -10.48 -20.12
C ILE A 259 -11.15 -11.30 -20.08
N LYS A 260 -12.24 -10.69 -19.62
CA LYS A 260 -13.58 -11.32 -19.56
C LYS A 260 -14.66 -10.33 -19.97
N LYS A 261 -15.54 -10.75 -20.90
CA LYS A 261 -16.68 -9.92 -21.34
C LYS A 261 -16.25 -8.53 -21.83
N LYS A 262 -15.18 -8.47 -22.63
CA LYS A 262 -14.61 -7.22 -23.16
C LYS A 262 -14.12 -6.24 -22.07
N GLN A 263 -13.68 -6.75 -20.95
CA GLN A 263 -13.08 -5.99 -19.86
C GLN A 263 -11.85 -6.70 -19.34
N TRP A 264 -10.83 -5.93 -19.02
CA TRP A 264 -9.77 -6.34 -18.12
C TRP A 264 -10.33 -6.44 -16.71
N ARG A 265 -9.96 -7.49 -15.96
CA ARG A 265 -10.38 -7.73 -14.59
C ARG A 265 -9.22 -8.26 -13.78
N PHE A 266 -8.64 -7.42 -13.01
CA PHE A 266 -7.51 -7.75 -12.14
C PHE A 266 -8.03 -8.02 -10.72
N LYS A 267 -8.11 -9.29 -10.37
CA LYS A 267 -8.65 -9.71 -9.07
C LYS A 267 -7.64 -9.46 -7.97
N GLN A 268 -8.06 -8.69 -6.97
CA GLN A 268 -7.29 -8.44 -5.76
C GLN A 268 -7.89 -9.20 -4.58
N GLN A 269 -7.02 -9.73 -3.73
CA GLN A 269 -7.35 -10.28 -2.42
C GLN A 269 -6.40 -9.64 -1.42
N VAL A 270 -6.93 -8.86 -0.50
CA VAL A 270 -6.16 -8.04 0.43
C VAL A 270 -6.51 -8.42 1.85
N MET A 271 -5.48 -8.57 2.69
CA MET A 271 -5.62 -8.78 4.12
C MET A 271 -5.52 -7.45 4.85
N LEU A 272 -6.53 -7.14 5.63
CA LEU A 272 -6.57 -6.04 6.59
C LEU A 272 -6.10 -6.58 7.93
N ILE A 273 -4.88 -6.24 8.32
CA ILE A 273 -4.21 -6.76 9.51
C ILE A 273 -4.21 -5.66 10.56
N PHE A 274 -4.99 -5.85 11.62
CA PHE A 274 -5.07 -4.91 12.75
C PHE A 274 -4.22 -5.44 13.90
N LEU A 275 -3.23 -4.64 14.31
CA LEU A 275 -2.34 -4.96 15.41
C LEU A 275 -2.78 -4.21 16.66
N SER A 276 -2.59 -4.84 17.82
CA SER A 276 -2.75 -4.19 19.12
C SER A 276 -1.48 -4.37 19.94
N LYS A 277 -1.14 -3.34 20.72
CA LYS A 277 -0.10 -3.50 21.75
C LYS A 277 -0.64 -4.41 22.84
N ALA A 278 0.18 -5.36 23.28
CA ALA A 278 -0.14 -6.26 24.39
C ALA A 278 -0.29 -5.48 25.71
#